data_11429fe623af31922802f6aa61816ce5
#
_entry.id   11429fe623af31922802f6aa61816ce5
#
_cell.length_a   1.000
_cell.length_b   1.000
_cell.length_c   1.000
_cell.angle_alpha   90.00
_cell.angle_beta   90.00
_cell.angle_gamma   90.00
#
_symmetry.space_group_name_H-M   'P 1'
#
loop_
_entity.id
_entity.type
_entity.pdbx_description
1 polymer ?
#
loop_
_entity_poly.entity_id
_entity_poly.type
_entity_poly.pdbx_seq_one_letter_code
_entity_poly.pdbx_strand_id
1 'polypeptide(L)'
;MIKRLFTLLTATAFLAACETASTTTGDVTSSAQSSSTNTATTASSSSSSSSASSSSSEGTAIASAKSAFAKVGTTILFDFDSAQLSSYAQRVLDRQALFLKARPETRVIIGGHADERGTREYNLALGERRASSARDYLVAKGVNSARIRIISYGKERPASVGSTEAAWRLNRRAQTVLN
;
A
#
# COMPACT_ATOMS: atom_id res chain seq x y z
N MET A 1 -7.15 4.08 53.09
CA MET A 1 -5.76 4.48 53.41
C MET A 1 -4.84 3.38 52.95
N ILE A 2 -4.32 3.45 51.72
CA ILE A 2 -3.27 2.55 51.26
C ILE A 2 -2.21 3.39 50.53
N LYS A 3 -1.02 3.29 51.08
CA LYS A 3 0.15 4.12 50.80
C LYS A 3 0.71 3.90 49.40
N ARG A 4 1.01 5.01 48.74
CA ARG A 4 1.75 5.09 47.49
C ARG A 4 3.19 4.66 47.71
N LEU A 5 3.67 3.67 46.98
CA LEU A 5 5.09 3.34 46.93
C LEU A 5 5.64 3.82 45.55
N PHE A 6 6.37 4.89 45.60
CA PHE A 6 7.18 5.43 44.51
C PHE A 6 8.46 4.61 44.42
N THR A 7 8.71 3.97 43.29
CA THR A 7 10.02 3.41 43.00
C THR A 7 10.63 4.22 41.87
N LEU A 8 11.63 5.03 42.23
CA LEU A 8 12.59 5.66 41.29
C LEU A 8 13.40 4.54 40.63
N LEU A 9 13.47 4.53 39.28
CA LEU A 9 14.47 3.78 38.54
C LEU A 9 15.30 4.74 37.72
N THR A 10 16.58 4.73 38.00
CA THR A 10 17.65 5.58 37.52
C THR A 10 17.97 5.34 36.05
N ALA A 11 18.15 6.43 35.32
CA ALA A 11 18.64 6.49 33.95
C ALA A 11 20.15 6.12 33.90
N THR A 12 20.52 5.23 33.02
CA THR A 12 21.90 5.05 32.56
C THR A 12 21.97 5.41 31.07
N ALA A 13 22.67 6.51 30.80
CA ALA A 13 23.04 6.96 29.49
C ALA A 13 24.20 6.12 28.94
N PHE A 14 24.06 5.52 27.79
CA PHE A 14 25.17 5.00 26.99
C PHE A 14 25.38 5.89 25.78
N LEU A 15 26.45 6.69 25.84
CA LEU A 15 27.05 7.32 24.67
C LEU A 15 27.95 6.28 23.99
N ALA A 16 27.65 5.91 22.76
CA ALA A 16 28.60 5.28 21.86
C ALA A 16 28.83 6.21 20.68
N ALA A 17 30.00 6.83 20.68
CA ALA A 17 30.56 7.52 19.53
C ALA A 17 31.05 6.48 18.52
N CYS A 18 30.73 6.63 17.25
CA CYS A 18 31.42 5.95 16.16
C CYS A 18 31.97 6.99 15.21
N GLU A 19 33.28 6.95 15.12
CA GLU A 19 34.15 7.76 14.30
C GLU A 19 33.99 7.51 12.80
N THR A 20 34.15 8.57 12.09
CA THR A 20 34.37 8.70 10.65
C THR A 20 35.70 8.07 10.24
N ALA A 21 35.72 7.28 9.20
CA ALA A 21 36.94 7.03 8.43
C ALA A 21 36.67 7.28 6.95
N SER A 22 37.36 8.29 6.46
CA SER A 22 37.43 8.73 5.06
C SER A 22 38.43 7.91 4.27
N THR A 23 38.31 8.03 2.96
CA THR A 23 39.29 7.87 1.87
C THR A 23 39.64 6.46 1.41
N THR A 24 39.41 6.18 0.15
CA THR A 24 40.46 6.25 -0.86
C THR A 24 39.89 6.16 -2.28
N THR A 25 40.33 7.10 -3.08
CA THR A 25 40.30 7.22 -4.53
C THR A 25 40.92 6.00 -5.21
N GLY A 26 40.32 5.54 -6.29
CA GLY A 26 40.86 4.53 -7.20
C GLY A 26 40.23 4.68 -8.55
N ASP A 27 40.86 5.48 -9.39
CA ASP A 27 40.72 5.60 -10.83
C ASP A 27 41.17 4.28 -11.49
N VAL A 28 40.65 3.97 -12.65
CA VAL A 28 41.21 3.52 -13.94
C VAL A 28 40.22 2.66 -14.73
N THR A 29 39.73 3.22 -15.80
CA THR A 29 40.04 2.90 -17.19
C THR A 29 39.58 1.56 -17.77
N SER A 30 38.68 1.72 -18.72
CA SER A 30 38.74 1.23 -20.13
C SER A 30 38.46 -0.23 -20.45
N SER A 31 37.72 -0.30 -21.50
CA SER A 31 37.80 -1.18 -22.66
C SER A 31 36.75 -2.27 -22.82
N ALA A 32 35.95 -2.01 -23.80
CA ALA A 32 35.81 -2.64 -25.09
C ALA A 32 34.98 -3.94 -25.18
N GLN A 33 33.88 -3.78 -25.82
CA GLN A 33 33.52 -4.36 -27.12
C GLN A 33 33.67 -5.88 -27.29
N SER A 34 32.54 -6.54 -27.46
CA SER A 34 32.39 -7.46 -28.60
C SER A 34 30.94 -7.85 -28.83
N SER A 35 30.51 -7.49 -29.99
CA SER A 35 29.36 -7.97 -30.75
C SER A 35 29.48 -9.46 -31.06
N SER A 36 28.36 -10.17 -31.06
CA SER A 36 28.16 -11.33 -31.92
C SER A 36 26.67 -11.53 -32.16
N THR A 37 26.32 -11.25 -33.40
CA THR A 37 25.18 -11.72 -34.19
C THR A 37 25.18 -13.24 -34.29
N ASN A 38 24.00 -13.81 -34.33
CA ASN A 38 23.48 -14.81 -35.29
C ASN A 38 22.29 -15.51 -34.67
N THR A 39 21.21 -15.66 -35.25
CA THR A 39 20.65 -16.10 -36.51
C THR A 39 19.40 -16.92 -36.19
N ALA A 40 18.38 -16.62 -36.90
CA ALA A 40 17.07 -17.26 -36.90
C ALA A 40 17.12 -18.77 -37.11
N THR A 41 16.19 -19.48 -36.50
CA THR A 41 15.60 -20.67 -37.12
C THR A 41 14.12 -20.79 -36.72
N THR A 42 13.33 -20.70 -37.76
CA THR A 42 11.91 -20.98 -37.87
C THR A 42 11.64 -22.45 -37.58
N ALA A 43 10.68 -22.73 -36.73
CA ALA A 43 9.93 -23.98 -36.81
C ALA A 43 8.49 -23.73 -36.31
N SER A 44 7.61 -23.71 -37.27
CA SER A 44 6.16 -23.82 -37.07
C SER A 44 5.82 -25.19 -36.48
N SER A 45 4.95 -25.24 -35.50
CA SER A 45 3.97 -26.30 -35.42
C SER A 45 2.74 -25.80 -34.66
N SER A 46 1.68 -25.74 -35.39
CA SER A 46 0.29 -25.58 -35.03
C SER A 46 -0.18 -26.70 -34.08
N SER A 47 -0.79 -26.36 -32.99
CA SER A 47 -1.90 -27.14 -32.44
C SER A 47 -2.92 -26.21 -31.81
N SER A 48 -3.98 -26.07 -32.56
CA SER A 48 -5.25 -25.49 -32.19
C SER A 48 -5.95 -26.34 -31.13
N SER A 49 -6.65 -25.67 -30.30
CA SER A 49 -8.03 -25.97 -29.85
C SER A 49 -8.24 -26.02 -28.36
N SER A 50 -9.28 -25.28 -28.01
CA SER A 50 -10.23 -25.47 -26.89
C SER A 50 -9.80 -25.04 -25.49
N SER A 51 -9.98 -23.75 -25.21
CA SER A 51 -10.32 -23.27 -23.86
C SER A 51 -11.12 -21.96 -23.90
N ALA A 52 -12.30 -22.02 -24.49
CA ALA A 52 -13.23 -20.88 -24.60
C ALA A 52 -14.49 -21.05 -23.75
N SER A 53 -14.42 -21.70 -22.59
CA SER A 53 -15.62 -21.90 -21.74
C SER A 53 -15.45 -21.53 -20.27
N SER A 54 -14.24 -21.14 -19.82
CA SER A 54 -14.01 -20.82 -18.40
C SER A 54 -14.01 -19.30 -18.07
N SER A 55 -14.01 -18.43 -19.07
CA SER A 55 -13.88 -16.99 -18.83
C SER A 55 -15.18 -16.28 -18.40
N SER A 56 -16.34 -16.84 -18.68
CA SER A 56 -17.63 -16.19 -18.34
C SER A 56 -18.05 -16.38 -16.87
N SER A 57 -17.75 -17.52 -16.27
CA SER A 57 -18.09 -17.80 -14.87
C SER A 57 -17.18 -17.06 -13.89
N GLU A 58 -15.92 -16.91 -14.23
CA GLU A 58 -14.92 -16.19 -13.40
C GLU A 58 -15.20 -14.68 -13.37
N GLY A 59 -15.57 -14.09 -14.51
CA GLY A 59 -15.98 -12.68 -14.59
C GLY A 59 -17.18 -12.35 -13.71
N THR A 60 -18.18 -13.24 -13.66
CA THR A 60 -19.38 -13.06 -12.81
C THR A 60 -19.06 -13.19 -11.33
N ALA A 61 -18.19 -14.12 -10.94
CA ALA A 61 -17.77 -14.31 -9.56
C ALA A 61 -16.96 -13.09 -9.04
N ILE A 62 -16.06 -12.54 -9.86
CA ILE A 62 -15.29 -11.33 -9.53
C ILE A 62 -16.22 -10.12 -9.40
N ALA A 63 -17.17 -9.93 -10.29
CA ALA A 63 -18.14 -8.84 -10.23
C ALA A 63 -19.00 -8.93 -8.97
N SER A 64 -19.47 -10.13 -8.61
CA SER A 64 -20.22 -10.39 -7.38
C SER A 64 -19.38 -10.11 -6.13
N ALA A 65 -18.11 -10.51 -6.10
CA ALA A 65 -17.19 -10.21 -5.00
C ALA A 65 -16.93 -8.70 -4.85
N LYS A 66 -16.77 -7.98 -5.97
CA LYS A 66 -16.59 -6.52 -5.96
C LYS A 66 -17.81 -5.79 -5.42
N SER A 67 -19.02 -6.19 -5.85
CA SER A 67 -20.27 -5.60 -5.35
C SER A 67 -20.49 -5.89 -3.87
N ALA A 68 -20.18 -7.10 -3.41
CA ALA A 68 -20.24 -7.46 -2.00
C ALA A 68 -19.22 -6.69 -1.16
N PHE A 69 -17.99 -6.50 -1.67
CA PHE A 69 -16.95 -5.71 -0.99
C PHE A 69 -17.31 -4.23 -0.91
N ALA A 70 -17.93 -3.66 -1.93
CA ALA A 70 -18.41 -2.28 -1.92
C ALA A 70 -19.36 -2.00 -0.76
N LYS A 71 -20.22 -2.96 -0.40
CA LYS A 71 -21.14 -2.85 0.76
C LYS A 71 -20.43 -2.86 2.11
N VAL A 72 -19.24 -3.44 2.19
CA VAL A 72 -18.42 -3.46 3.41
C VAL A 72 -17.83 -2.06 3.73
N GLY A 73 -17.65 -1.25 2.68
CA GLY A 73 -16.97 0.04 2.74
C GLY A 73 -15.51 -0.07 2.30
N THR A 74 -15.20 0.60 1.20
CA THR A 74 -13.88 0.52 0.55
C THR A 74 -12.97 1.67 0.91
N THR A 75 -13.50 2.74 1.51
CA THR A 75 -12.79 4.01 1.73
C THR A 75 -12.75 4.35 3.20
N ILE A 76 -11.59 4.74 3.68
CA ILE A 76 -11.36 5.32 5.01
C ILE A 76 -10.79 6.73 4.84
N LEU A 77 -11.20 7.63 5.72
CA LEU A 77 -10.80 9.03 5.70
C LEU A 77 -9.78 9.31 6.81
N PHE A 78 -8.96 10.34 6.57
CA PHE A 78 -7.94 10.79 7.50
C PHE A 78 -8.07 12.28 7.80
N ASP A 79 -7.57 12.68 8.94
CA ASP A 79 -7.45 14.08 9.30
C ASP A 79 -6.35 14.77 8.48
N PHE A 80 -6.33 16.11 8.60
CA PHE A 80 -5.30 16.91 7.93
C PHE A 80 -3.92 16.47 8.41
N ASP A 81 -3.01 16.29 7.46
CA ASP A 81 -1.61 15.92 7.69
C ASP A 81 -1.40 14.67 8.58
N SER A 82 -2.36 13.78 8.60
CA SER A 82 -2.37 12.59 9.44
C SER A 82 -2.51 11.31 8.62
N ALA A 83 -1.87 10.24 9.09
CA ALA A 83 -2.07 8.87 8.66
C ALA A 83 -2.63 7.98 9.79
N GLN A 84 -3.12 8.61 10.87
CA GLN A 84 -3.67 7.93 12.03
C GLN A 84 -5.09 7.43 11.73
N LEU A 85 -5.39 6.19 12.12
CA LEU A 85 -6.70 5.59 11.91
C LEU A 85 -7.67 6.03 13.00
N SER A 86 -8.74 6.72 12.61
CA SER A 86 -9.85 7.02 13.50
C SER A 86 -10.60 5.75 13.91
N SER A 87 -11.36 5.79 14.99
CA SER A 87 -12.20 4.65 15.42
C SER A 87 -13.24 4.26 14.33
N TYR A 88 -13.70 5.21 13.52
CA TYR A 88 -14.55 4.91 12.37
C TYR A 88 -13.79 4.15 11.28
N ALA A 89 -12.58 4.59 10.93
CA ALA A 89 -11.72 3.91 9.96
C ALA A 89 -11.40 2.47 10.41
N GLN A 90 -11.10 2.28 11.69
CA GLN A 90 -10.85 0.95 12.25
C GLN A 90 -12.07 0.03 12.08
N ARG A 91 -13.28 0.50 12.38
CA ARG A 91 -14.51 -0.29 12.16
C ARG A 91 -14.73 -0.67 10.68
N VAL A 92 -14.38 0.21 9.75
CA VAL A 92 -14.43 -0.11 8.31
C VAL A 92 -13.42 -1.21 7.98
N LEU A 93 -12.18 -1.06 8.45
CA LEU A 93 -11.11 -2.05 8.24
C LEU A 93 -11.41 -3.39 8.93
N ASP A 94 -12.07 -3.41 10.08
CA ASP A 94 -12.53 -4.65 10.73
C ASP A 94 -13.48 -5.44 9.81
N ARG A 95 -14.46 -4.76 9.18
CA ARG A 95 -15.35 -5.40 8.21
C ARG A 95 -14.60 -5.87 6.97
N GLN A 96 -13.64 -5.09 6.48
CA GLN A 96 -12.78 -5.52 5.37
C GLN A 96 -11.95 -6.75 5.73
N ALA A 97 -11.38 -6.80 6.93
CA ALA A 97 -10.61 -7.94 7.42
C ALA A 97 -11.48 -9.21 7.46
N LEU A 98 -12.70 -9.12 8.00
CA LEU A 98 -13.65 -10.25 8.02
C LEU A 98 -13.98 -10.73 6.60
N PHE A 99 -14.24 -9.81 5.67
CA PHE A 99 -14.51 -10.15 4.26
C PHE A 99 -13.31 -10.87 3.61
N LEU A 100 -12.09 -10.36 3.83
CA LEU A 100 -10.88 -10.91 3.24
C LEU A 100 -10.49 -12.27 3.86
N LYS A 101 -10.76 -12.47 5.14
CA LYS A 101 -10.54 -13.76 5.82
C LYS A 101 -11.50 -14.83 5.33
N ALA A 102 -12.72 -14.47 5.02
CA ALA A 102 -13.70 -15.38 4.41
C ALA A 102 -13.39 -15.75 2.94
N ARG A 103 -12.43 -15.04 2.31
CA ARG A 103 -12.05 -15.23 0.89
C ARG A 103 -10.52 -15.22 0.75
N PRO A 104 -9.82 -16.31 1.08
CA PRO A 104 -8.36 -16.37 1.12
C PRO A 104 -7.67 -16.10 -0.22
N GLU A 105 -8.32 -16.40 -1.35
CA GLU A 105 -7.76 -16.13 -2.70
C GLU A 105 -7.80 -14.65 -3.07
N THR A 106 -8.64 -13.84 -2.43
CA THR A 106 -8.83 -12.44 -2.82
C THR A 106 -7.62 -11.60 -2.45
N ARG A 107 -7.06 -10.91 -3.42
CA ARG A 107 -5.99 -9.93 -3.25
C ARG A 107 -6.56 -8.52 -3.32
N VAL A 108 -5.89 -7.58 -2.66
CA VAL A 108 -6.32 -6.19 -2.61
C VAL A 108 -5.17 -5.22 -2.89
N ILE A 109 -5.54 -4.08 -3.44
CA ILE A 109 -4.66 -2.92 -3.56
C ILE A 109 -5.25 -1.82 -2.69
N ILE A 110 -4.42 -1.22 -1.84
CA ILE A 110 -4.78 -0.05 -1.04
C ILE A 110 -4.13 1.17 -1.64
N GLY A 111 -4.94 2.06 -2.21
CA GLY A 111 -4.51 3.35 -2.75
C GLY A 111 -4.55 4.43 -1.69
N GLY A 112 -3.42 5.07 -1.41
CA GLY A 112 -3.36 6.20 -0.49
C GLY A 112 -3.40 7.53 -1.23
N HIS A 113 -4.16 8.48 -0.69
CA HIS A 113 -4.40 9.79 -1.30
C HIS A 113 -4.23 10.91 -0.28
N ALA A 114 -3.92 12.10 -0.79
CA ALA A 114 -3.82 13.33 -0.04
C ALA A 114 -4.69 14.43 -0.69
N ASP A 115 -4.91 15.51 0.03
CA ASP A 115 -5.50 16.73 -0.53
C ASP A 115 -4.46 17.51 -1.37
N GLU A 116 -4.86 18.59 -2.02
CA GLU A 116 -4.01 19.34 -2.94
C GLU A 116 -2.91 20.17 -2.28
N ARG A 117 -2.99 20.41 -0.96
CA ARG A 117 -2.06 21.28 -0.23
C ARG A 117 -0.70 20.62 -0.07
N GLY A 118 0.37 21.40 -0.17
CA GLY A 118 1.75 20.94 -0.06
C GLY A 118 2.36 20.46 -1.38
N THR A 119 3.62 20.02 -1.33
CA THR A 119 4.36 19.56 -2.51
C THR A 119 3.87 18.20 -2.99
N ARG A 120 4.23 17.85 -4.21
CA ARG A 120 3.88 16.55 -4.81
C ARG A 120 4.55 15.41 -4.05
N GLU A 121 5.83 15.56 -3.75
CA GLU A 121 6.66 14.57 -3.07
C GLU A 121 6.16 14.31 -1.66
N TYR A 122 5.85 15.37 -0.92
CA TYR A 122 5.28 15.28 0.41
C TYR A 122 3.95 14.50 0.40
N ASN A 123 3.05 14.83 -0.51
CA ASN A 123 1.75 14.17 -0.62
C ASN A 123 1.85 12.71 -1.07
N LEU A 124 2.85 12.40 -1.92
CA LEU A 124 3.13 11.02 -2.28
C LEU A 124 3.55 10.20 -1.06
N ALA A 125 4.47 10.73 -0.25
CA ALA A 125 4.89 10.08 0.99
C ALA A 125 3.74 9.99 2.02
N LEU A 126 2.88 11.03 2.13
CA LEU A 126 1.72 11.01 3.03
C LEU A 126 0.68 9.97 2.58
N GLY A 127 0.42 9.88 1.28
CA GLY A 127 -0.47 8.84 0.72
C GLY A 127 0.06 7.44 1.00
N GLU A 128 1.36 7.22 0.88
CA GLU A 128 1.99 5.94 1.21
C GLU A 128 1.83 5.60 2.70
N ARG A 129 2.09 6.55 3.61
CA ARG A 129 1.88 6.34 5.04
C ARG A 129 0.43 5.96 5.37
N ARG A 130 -0.56 6.60 4.74
CA ARG A 130 -1.99 6.29 4.89
C ARG A 130 -2.33 4.88 4.42
N ALA A 131 -1.83 4.49 3.25
CA ALA A 131 -2.02 3.13 2.73
C ALA A 131 -1.33 2.07 3.61
N SER A 132 -0.13 2.37 4.13
CA SER A 132 0.59 1.50 5.06
C SER A 132 -0.17 1.33 6.37
N SER A 133 -0.69 2.41 6.97
CA SER A 133 -1.49 2.31 8.20
C SER A 133 -2.71 1.39 8.03
N ALA A 134 -3.40 1.48 6.88
CA ALA A 134 -4.52 0.59 6.58
C ALA A 134 -4.07 -0.86 6.38
N ARG A 135 -2.98 -1.11 5.65
CA ARG A 135 -2.39 -2.45 5.48
C ARG A 135 -2.00 -3.05 6.82
N ASP A 136 -1.26 -2.32 7.62
CA ASP A 136 -0.72 -2.82 8.88
C ASP A 136 -1.85 -3.19 9.85
N TYR A 137 -2.93 -2.42 9.84
CA TYR A 137 -4.14 -2.76 10.60
C TYR A 137 -4.79 -4.06 10.10
N LEU A 138 -4.95 -4.23 8.79
CA LEU A 138 -5.51 -5.46 8.21
C LEU A 138 -4.63 -6.69 8.52
N VAL A 139 -3.30 -6.53 8.48
CA VAL A 139 -2.34 -7.58 8.86
C VAL A 139 -2.47 -7.93 10.35
N ALA A 140 -2.57 -6.93 11.22
CA ALA A 140 -2.80 -7.15 12.65
C ALA A 140 -4.14 -7.87 12.92
N LYS A 141 -5.14 -7.73 12.03
CA LYS A 141 -6.41 -8.48 12.07
C LYS A 141 -6.35 -9.85 11.41
N GLY A 142 -5.16 -10.30 10.99
CA GLY A 142 -4.90 -11.65 10.49
C GLY A 142 -5.07 -11.82 8.96
N VAL A 143 -5.07 -10.72 8.19
CA VAL A 143 -4.98 -10.80 6.72
C VAL A 143 -3.50 -10.97 6.31
N ASN A 144 -3.20 -11.96 5.47
CA ASN A 144 -1.84 -12.19 5.00
C ASN A 144 -1.31 -10.98 4.20
N SER A 145 -0.15 -10.45 4.59
CA SER A 145 0.48 -9.28 3.97
C SER A 145 0.80 -9.48 2.48
N ALA A 146 1.11 -10.70 2.04
CA ALA A 146 1.37 -11.04 0.63
C ALA A 146 0.14 -10.82 -0.28
N ARG A 147 -1.04 -10.68 0.29
CA ARG A 147 -2.29 -10.40 -0.43
C ARG A 147 -2.60 -8.91 -0.54
N ILE A 148 -1.84 -8.06 0.14
CA ILE A 148 -2.10 -6.63 0.22
C ILE A 148 -0.97 -5.87 -0.46
N ARG A 149 -1.28 -5.20 -1.55
CA ARG A 149 -0.38 -4.25 -2.22
C ARG A 149 -0.77 -2.83 -1.87
N ILE A 150 0.19 -1.95 -1.65
CA ILE A 150 -0.05 -0.53 -1.45
C ILE A 150 0.43 0.28 -2.66
N ILE A 151 -0.27 1.36 -2.96
CA ILE A 151 0.11 2.34 -3.98
C ILE A 151 -0.22 3.73 -3.44
N SER A 152 0.72 4.65 -3.53
CA SER A 152 0.42 6.06 -3.27
C SER A 152 0.09 6.78 -4.57
N TYR A 153 -0.98 7.51 -4.55
CA TYR A 153 -1.37 8.46 -5.59
C TYR A 153 -1.13 9.91 -5.17
N GLY A 154 -0.75 10.13 -3.90
CA GLY A 154 -0.59 11.48 -3.39
C GLY A 154 -1.81 12.33 -3.67
N LYS A 155 -1.62 13.52 -4.26
CA LYS A 155 -2.69 14.44 -4.68
C LYS A 155 -3.13 14.29 -6.14
N GLU A 156 -2.54 13.36 -6.90
CA GLU A 156 -2.74 13.24 -8.35
C GLU A 156 -4.10 12.66 -8.76
N ARG A 157 -4.81 11.99 -7.83
CA ARG A 157 -6.11 11.37 -8.09
C ARG A 157 -7.14 11.83 -7.07
N PRO A 158 -7.62 13.08 -7.16
CA PRO A 158 -8.64 13.58 -6.24
C PRO A 158 -9.98 12.86 -6.43
N ALA A 159 -10.69 12.63 -5.35
CA ALA A 159 -12.08 12.15 -5.37
C ALA A 159 -13.06 13.31 -5.58
N SER A 160 -12.69 14.49 -5.10
CA SER A 160 -13.47 15.72 -5.26
C SER A 160 -12.55 16.83 -5.69
N VAL A 161 -12.94 17.54 -6.74
CA VAL A 161 -12.24 18.72 -7.25
C VAL A 161 -12.74 19.96 -6.49
N GLY A 162 -11.82 20.87 -6.19
CA GLY A 162 -12.11 22.15 -5.54
C GLY A 162 -11.29 22.34 -4.27
N SER A 163 -11.03 23.64 -3.99
CA SER A 163 -10.18 24.09 -2.88
C SER A 163 -11.03 24.44 -1.64
N THR A 164 -11.85 23.50 -1.21
CA THR A 164 -12.70 23.62 -0.02
C THR A 164 -12.40 22.50 0.98
N GLU A 165 -12.63 22.76 2.27
CA GLU A 165 -12.43 21.74 3.30
C GLU A 165 -13.30 20.50 3.06
N ALA A 166 -14.48 20.66 2.48
CA ALA A 166 -15.34 19.54 2.11
C ALA A 166 -14.69 18.64 1.05
N ALA A 167 -14.10 19.23 0.00
CA ALA A 167 -13.36 18.51 -1.02
C ALA A 167 -12.08 17.89 -0.45
N TRP A 168 -11.30 18.63 0.31
CA TRP A 168 -10.07 18.15 0.93
C TRP A 168 -10.30 16.96 1.85
N ARG A 169 -11.36 16.98 2.65
CA ARG A 169 -11.73 15.86 3.52
C ARG A 169 -11.98 14.57 2.75
N LEU A 170 -12.63 14.66 1.58
CA LEU A 170 -12.86 13.50 0.72
C LEU A 170 -11.59 13.00 0.03
N ASN A 171 -10.63 13.90 -0.20
CA ASN A 171 -9.35 13.59 -0.81
C ASN A 171 -8.38 12.92 0.17
N ARG A 172 -8.43 13.26 1.45
CA ARG A 172 -7.63 12.63 2.52
C ARG A 172 -8.16 11.23 2.83
N ARG A 173 -7.82 10.26 1.99
CA ARG A 173 -8.38 8.91 2.10
C ARG A 173 -7.36 7.81 1.78
N ALA A 174 -7.67 6.61 2.23
CA ALA A 174 -7.15 5.39 1.62
C ALA A 174 -8.33 4.55 1.09
N GLN A 175 -8.15 3.99 -0.09
CA GLN A 175 -9.17 3.22 -0.79
C GLN A 175 -8.67 1.80 -1.07
N THR A 176 -9.41 0.81 -0.62
CA THR A 176 -9.13 -0.60 -0.87
C THR A 176 -9.93 -1.09 -2.08
N VAL A 177 -9.24 -1.70 -3.03
CA VAL A 177 -9.83 -2.25 -4.26
C VAL A 177 -9.46 -3.72 -4.36
N LEU A 178 -10.40 -4.57 -4.77
CA LEU A 178 -10.11 -5.97 -5.09
C LEU A 178 -9.33 -6.03 -6.41
N ASN A 179 -8.26 -6.81 -6.41
CA ASN A 179 -7.40 -7.02 -7.56
C ASN A 179 -7.75 -8.34 -8.25
#